data_8266091589654dd5d4fcd785886c812f
#
_entry.id   8266091589654dd5d4fcd785886c812f
#
_cell.length_a   1.000
_cell.length_b   1.000
_cell.length_c   1.000
_cell.angle_alpha   90.00
_cell.angle_beta   90.00
_cell.angle_gamma   90.00
#
_symmetry.space_group_name_H-M   'P 1'
#
loop_
_entity.id
_entity.type
_entity.pdbx_description
1 polymer ?
#
loop_
_entity_poly.entity_id
_entity_poly.type
_entity_poly.pdbx_seq_one_letter_code
_entity_poly.pdbx_strand_id
1 'polypeptide(L)'
;MQEYNDGIRVLVADASHEKYVDTILTTITDAAKVRGSGIASRTHEYVATKMRERKAIIALYGEEFAGFCYIESWENKQYVANSGLIVVPKFRGHHLATRIKETAFTLSRLRWPKAKLFGLTSSGAVMRINTKLGYVPVPFAELTQDDEYWKGCGTPEQPCCINCDVLARTHRKYCVCTGMLYDPAHHPNEKLPVELPEDVIRFVREAERAEQN
;
A
#
# COMPACT_ATOMS: atom_id res chain seq x y z
N MET A 1 -22.21 -4.37 1.00
CA MET A 1 -20.90 -4.90 1.47
C MET A 1 -20.94 -6.41 1.33
N GLN A 2 -19.97 -7.02 0.67
CA GLN A 2 -19.92 -8.48 0.55
C GLN A 2 -19.42 -9.02 1.90
N GLU A 3 -20.26 -9.71 2.64
CA GLU A 3 -19.86 -10.38 3.89
C GLU A 3 -19.01 -11.61 3.53
N TYR A 4 -17.76 -11.59 3.97
CA TYR A 4 -16.84 -12.72 3.85
C TYR A 4 -16.87 -13.50 5.17
N ASN A 5 -17.49 -14.67 5.14
CA ASN A 5 -17.60 -15.54 6.33
C ASN A 5 -16.41 -16.52 6.41
N ASP A 6 -15.20 -16.02 6.19
CA ASP A 6 -13.96 -16.82 6.16
C ASP A 6 -13.12 -16.68 7.44
N GLY A 7 -13.64 -15.98 8.46
CA GLY A 7 -12.94 -15.75 9.72
C GLY A 7 -11.76 -14.76 9.64
N ILE A 8 -11.49 -14.18 8.46
CA ILE A 8 -10.39 -13.22 8.28
C ILE A 8 -10.89 -11.80 8.53
N ARG A 9 -10.26 -11.10 9.44
CA ARG A 9 -10.50 -9.67 9.73
C ARG A 9 -9.49 -8.82 8.98
N VAL A 10 -9.95 -7.77 8.30
CA VAL A 10 -9.10 -6.74 7.69
C VAL A 10 -9.27 -5.44 8.47
N LEU A 11 -8.19 -4.91 9.02
CA LEU A 11 -8.19 -3.84 9.99
C LEU A 11 -7.20 -2.74 9.58
N VAL A 12 -7.47 -1.49 9.97
CA VAL A 12 -6.42 -0.48 10.03
C VAL A 12 -5.56 -0.78 11.26
N ALA A 13 -4.28 -1.03 11.04
CA ALA A 13 -3.36 -1.40 12.10
C ALA A 13 -3.05 -0.20 13.01
N ASP A 14 -2.72 -0.51 14.26
CA ASP A 14 -2.24 0.42 15.28
C ASP A 14 -1.01 -0.17 16.01
N ALA A 15 -0.54 0.49 17.06
CA ALA A 15 0.63 0.05 17.84
C ALA A 15 0.51 -1.37 18.40
N SER A 16 -0.71 -1.86 18.70
CA SER A 16 -0.90 -3.22 19.22
C SER A 16 -0.52 -4.32 18.22
N HIS A 17 -0.42 -3.96 16.93
CA HIS A 17 -0.07 -4.85 15.84
C HIS A 17 1.44 -4.89 15.55
N GLU A 18 2.28 -4.12 16.25
CA GLU A 18 3.74 -4.11 16.03
C GLU A 18 4.37 -5.49 16.24
N LYS A 19 3.77 -6.35 17.06
CA LYS A 19 4.18 -7.75 17.24
C LYS A 19 4.26 -8.57 15.92
N TYR A 20 3.63 -8.11 14.84
CA TYR A 20 3.63 -8.78 13.55
C TYR A 20 4.71 -8.27 12.58
N VAL A 21 5.49 -7.24 12.95
CA VAL A 21 6.44 -6.59 12.03
C VAL A 21 7.45 -7.58 11.45
N ASP A 22 8.07 -8.42 12.29
CA ASP A 22 9.05 -9.40 11.82
C ASP A 22 8.43 -10.44 10.88
N THR A 23 7.20 -10.87 11.16
CA THR A 23 6.45 -11.77 10.28
C THR A 23 6.14 -11.12 8.92
N ILE A 24 5.80 -9.84 8.91
CA ILE A 24 5.56 -9.07 7.70
C ILE A 24 6.84 -8.98 6.86
N LEU A 25 7.97 -8.61 7.47
CA LEU A 25 9.25 -8.49 6.79
C LEU A 25 9.73 -9.82 6.20
N THR A 26 9.60 -10.91 6.96
CA THR A 26 9.89 -12.26 6.48
C THR A 26 9.02 -12.62 5.29
N THR A 27 7.70 -12.36 5.37
CA THR A 27 6.75 -12.64 4.29
C THR A 27 7.06 -11.84 3.02
N ILE A 28 7.47 -10.56 3.15
CA ILE A 28 7.92 -9.74 2.01
C ILE A 28 9.13 -10.37 1.35
N THR A 29 10.14 -10.75 2.12
CA THR A 29 11.39 -11.35 1.63
C THR A 29 11.12 -12.67 0.91
N ASP A 30 10.30 -13.55 1.49
CA ASP A 30 9.96 -14.83 0.89
C ASP A 30 9.12 -14.68 -0.38
N ALA A 31 8.19 -13.73 -0.41
CA ALA A 31 7.42 -13.43 -1.61
C ALA A 31 8.31 -12.93 -2.77
N ALA A 32 9.37 -12.18 -2.48
CA ALA A 32 10.33 -11.73 -3.48
C ALA A 32 11.12 -12.89 -4.09
N LYS A 33 11.57 -13.85 -3.26
CA LYS A 33 12.29 -15.05 -3.71
C LYS A 33 11.46 -15.88 -4.68
N VAL A 34 10.18 -16.11 -4.35
CA VAL A 34 9.29 -16.96 -5.18
C VAL A 34 8.95 -16.29 -6.52
N ARG A 35 8.74 -14.99 -6.53
CA ARG A 35 8.30 -14.27 -7.76
C ARG A 35 9.43 -13.92 -8.71
N GLY A 36 10.67 -13.88 -8.25
CA GLY A 36 11.79 -13.36 -9.03
C GLY A 36 11.60 -11.88 -9.44
N SER A 37 10.66 -11.17 -8.80
CA SER A 37 10.32 -9.79 -9.10
C SER A 37 10.81 -8.86 -8.00
N GLY A 38 11.10 -7.61 -8.35
CA GLY A 38 11.50 -6.58 -7.41
C GLY A 38 10.39 -6.28 -6.41
N ILE A 39 10.69 -6.42 -5.12
CA ILE A 39 9.89 -5.94 -4.00
C ILE A 39 10.84 -5.10 -3.16
N ALA A 40 10.45 -3.86 -2.86
CA ALA A 40 11.28 -3.00 -2.05
C ALA A 40 11.40 -3.54 -0.62
N SER A 41 12.63 -3.58 -0.09
CA SER A 41 12.90 -3.93 1.31
C SER A 41 12.38 -2.83 2.24
N ARG A 42 12.10 -3.20 3.47
CA ARG A 42 11.62 -2.29 4.53
C ARG A 42 12.37 -2.57 5.82
N THR A 43 12.56 -1.52 6.63
CA THR A 43 13.10 -1.70 7.98
C THR A 43 11.98 -2.00 8.97
N HIS A 44 12.32 -2.59 10.11
CA HIS A 44 11.39 -2.85 11.20
C HIS A 44 10.72 -1.56 11.65
N GLU A 45 11.49 -0.53 11.94
CA GLU A 45 10.98 0.75 12.42
C GLU A 45 10.06 1.44 11.40
N TYR A 46 10.36 1.34 10.09
CA TYR A 46 9.49 1.88 9.07
C TYR A 46 8.09 1.25 9.11
N VAL A 47 8.00 -0.08 9.19
CA VAL A 47 6.71 -0.79 9.24
C VAL A 47 5.97 -0.50 10.54
N ALA A 48 6.69 -0.52 11.69
CA ALA A 48 6.12 -0.19 13.00
C ALA A 48 5.53 1.23 13.03
N THR A 49 6.26 2.22 12.47
CA THR A 49 5.77 3.60 12.35
C THR A 49 4.48 3.69 11.54
N LYS A 50 4.34 2.95 10.42
CA LYS A 50 3.09 2.93 9.66
C LYS A 50 1.90 2.40 10.47
N MET A 51 2.14 1.45 11.38
CA MET A 51 1.11 0.96 12.28
C MET A 51 0.73 2.00 13.33
N ARG A 52 1.70 2.57 14.04
CA ARG A 52 1.46 3.63 15.06
C ARG A 52 0.69 4.82 14.49
N GLU A 53 1.00 5.22 13.26
CA GLU A 53 0.35 6.32 12.56
C GLU A 53 -0.99 5.93 11.92
N ARG A 54 -1.45 4.70 12.10
CA ARG A 54 -2.64 4.15 11.44
C ARG A 54 -2.63 4.34 9.91
N LYS A 55 -1.45 4.18 9.30
CA LYS A 55 -1.21 4.19 7.85
C LYS A 55 -1.01 2.78 7.28
N ALA A 56 -1.22 1.75 8.07
CA ALA A 56 -1.09 0.36 7.67
C ALA A 56 -2.43 -0.38 7.76
N ILE A 57 -2.61 -1.37 6.89
CA ILE A 57 -3.73 -2.29 6.88
C ILE A 57 -3.16 -3.69 7.16
N ILE A 58 -3.75 -4.40 8.12
CA ILE A 58 -3.39 -5.76 8.47
C ILE A 58 -4.59 -6.68 8.30
N ALA A 59 -4.34 -7.90 7.85
CA ALA A 59 -5.32 -8.96 7.80
C ALA A 59 -4.90 -10.09 8.75
N LEU A 60 -5.85 -10.54 9.57
CA LEU A 60 -5.64 -11.55 10.61
C LEU A 60 -6.71 -12.64 10.52
N TYR A 61 -6.29 -13.89 10.64
CA TYR A 61 -7.16 -15.04 10.90
C TYR A 61 -6.98 -15.46 12.37
N GLY A 62 -7.93 -15.11 13.24
CA GLY A 62 -7.67 -15.14 14.69
C GLY A 62 -6.50 -14.21 15.04
N GLU A 63 -5.42 -14.77 15.58
CA GLU A 63 -4.16 -14.10 15.88
C GLU A 63 -3.08 -14.37 14.80
N GLU A 64 -3.41 -15.10 13.75
CA GLU A 64 -2.45 -15.42 12.70
C GLU A 64 -2.41 -14.33 11.62
N PHE A 65 -1.21 -13.90 11.26
CA PHE A 65 -0.98 -12.94 10.18
C PHE A 65 -1.37 -13.53 8.81
N ALA A 66 -2.23 -12.82 8.09
CA ALA A 66 -2.73 -13.25 6.78
C ALA A 66 -2.34 -12.30 5.62
N GLY A 67 -2.14 -11.01 5.89
CA GLY A 67 -1.77 -10.06 4.84
C GLY A 67 -1.55 -8.64 5.35
N PHE A 68 -0.95 -7.79 4.49
CA PHE A 68 -0.54 -6.44 4.85
C PHE A 68 -0.54 -5.51 3.64
N CYS A 69 -0.71 -4.23 3.90
CA CYS A 69 -0.48 -3.11 2.97
C CYS A 69 -0.27 -1.84 3.81
N TYR A 70 0.38 -0.83 3.26
CA TYR A 70 0.46 0.48 3.89
C TYR A 70 0.29 1.62 2.89
N ILE A 71 0.01 2.81 3.40
CA ILE A 71 -0.14 4.04 2.62
C ILE A 71 0.91 5.06 3.05
N GLU A 72 1.37 5.87 2.11
CA GLU A 72 2.33 6.95 2.35
C GLU A 72 2.04 8.13 1.43
N SER A 73 2.10 9.35 1.97
CA SER A 73 1.89 10.58 1.20
C SER A 73 3.19 11.23 0.77
N TRP A 74 3.19 11.85 -0.41
CA TRP A 74 4.32 12.47 -1.08
C TRP A 74 3.95 13.83 -1.67
N GLU A 75 4.91 14.65 -2.02
CA GLU A 75 4.71 15.99 -2.58
C GLU A 75 3.69 16.80 -1.78
N ASN A 76 3.96 16.98 -0.49
CA ASN A 76 3.05 17.71 0.39
C ASN A 76 1.60 17.20 0.31
N LYS A 77 1.43 15.87 0.36
CA LYS A 77 0.12 15.18 0.33
C LYS A 77 -0.66 15.28 -1.00
N GLN A 78 0.01 15.65 -2.10
CA GLN A 78 -0.62 15.65 -3.42
C GLN A 78 -0.73 14.23 -4.00
N TYR A 79 0.17 13.33 -3.60
CA TYR A 79 0.19 11.93 -4.01
C TYR A 79 0.19 11.00 -2.81
N VAL A 80 -0.50 9.87 -2.94
CA VAL A 80 -0.50 8.79 -1.94
C VAL A 80 -0.14 7.47 -2.58
N ALA A 81 0.94 6.88 -2.15
CA ALA A 81 1.32 5.53 -2.53
C ALA A 81 0.57 4.48 -1.70
N ASN A 82 -0.03 3.49 -2.35
CA ASN A 82 -0.49 2.26 -1.71
C ASN A 82 0.53 1.15 -1.97
N SER A 83 1.31 0.80 -0.97
CA SER A 83 2.53 -0.01 -1.09
C SER A 83 2.53 -1.26 -0.20
N GLY A 84 3.44 -2.19 -0.49
CA GLY A 84 3.70 -3.34 0.37
C GLY A 84 2.56 -4.36 0.43
N LEU A 85 1.69 -4.44 -0.58
CA LEU A 85 0.60 -5.41 -0.58
C LEU A 85 1.13 -6.85 -0.67
N ILE A 86 0.95 -7.59 0.41
CA ILE A 86 1.27 -9.01 0.51
C ILE A 86 0.11 -9.80 1.11
N VAL A 87 -0.03 -11.05 0.68
CA VAL A 87 -0.95 -12.04 1.26
C VAL A 87 -0.18 -13.34 1.43
N VAL A 88 -0.21 -13.88 2.64
CA VAL A 88 0.40 -15.17 2.97
C VAL A 88 -0.17 -16.24 2.04
N PRO A 89 0.65 -17.13 1.45
CA PRO A 89 0.22 -18.09 0.41
C PRO A 89 -1.03 -18.89 0.75
N LYS A 90 -1.16 -19.38 1.98
CA LYS A 90 -2.30 -20.20 2.41
C LYS A 90 -3.64 -19.44 2.48
N PHE A 91 -3.61 -18.10 2.54
CA PHE A 91 -4.80 -17.25 2.55
C PHE A 91 -5.11 -16.63 1.17
N ARG A 92 -4.41 -17.05 0.12
CA ARG A 92 -4.73 -16.63 -1.26
C ARG A 92 -6.01 -17.30 -1.75
N GLY A 93 -6.65 -16.70 -2.77
CA GLY A 93 -7.90 -17.24 -3.33
C GLY A 93 -9.18 -16.77 -2.65
N HIS A 94 -9.10 -16.13 -1.46
CA HIS A 94 -10.24 -15.62 -0.68
C HIS A 94 -10.51 -14.12 -0.88
N HIS A 95 -10.17 -13.55 -2.02
CA HIS A 95 -10.28 -12.12 -2.31
C HIS A 95 -9.55 -11.20 -1.29
N LEU A 96 -8.68 -11.75 -0.44
CA LEU A 96 -8.06 -11.02 0.66
C LEU A 96 -7.24 -9.80 0.18
N ALA A 97 -6.50 -9.95 -0.93
CA ALA A 97 -5.78 -8.83 -1.53
C ALA A 97 -6.71 -7.69 -1.96
N THR A 98 -7.92 -8.02 -2.46
CA THR A 98 -8.96 -7.03 -2.82
C THR A 98 -9.43 -6.29 -1.57
N ARG A 99 -9.82 -7.01 -0.52
CA ARG A 99 -10.29 -6.43 0.76
C ARG A 99 -9.24 -5.50 1.38
N ILE A 100 -7.98 -5.92 1.41
CA ILE A 100 -6.86 -5.09 1.91
C ILE A 100 -6.72 -3.82 1.07
N LYS A 101 -6.76 -3.93 -0.26
CA LYS A 101 -6.65 -2.77 -1.17
C LYS A 101 -7.84 -1.83 -1.07
N GLU A 102 -9.06 -2.34 -0.94
CA GLU A 102 -10.26 -1.54 -0.73
C GLU A 102 -10.17 -0.74 0.57
N THR A 103 -9.68 -1.35 1.64
CA THR A 103 -9.45 -0.68 2.93
C THR A 103 -8.35 0.39 2.81
N ALA A 104 -7.23 0.08 2.15
CA ALA A 104 -6.14 1.03 1.91
C ALA A 104 -6.60 2.22 1.05
N PHE A 105 -7.39 1.95 0.02
CA PHE A 105 -8.00 2.96 -0.82
C PHE A 105 -8.91 3.89 -0.02
N THR A 106 -9.85 3.33 0.74
CA THR A 106 -10.77 4.10 1.59
C THR A 106 -10.02 4.94 2.61
N LEU A 107 -9.02 4.37 3.29
CA LEU A 107 -8.19 5.09 4.26
C LEU A 107 -7.43 6.26 3.59
N SER A 108 -6.89 6.04 2.40
CA SER A 108 -6.19 7.07 1.62
C SER A 108 -7.13 8.22 1.24
N ARG A 109 -8.35 7.88 0.76
CA ARG A 109 -9.38 8.85 0.38
C ARG A 109 -9.90 9.65 1.58
N LEU A 110 -10.02 9.01 2.74
CA LEU A 110 -10.42 9.65 3.98
C LEU A 110 -9.36 10.66 4.46
N ARG A 111 -8.08 10.25 4.46
CA ARG A 111 -6.97 11.07 4.97
C ARG A 111 -6.60 12.23 4.03
N TRP A 112 -6.65 12.00 2.73
CA TRP A 112 -6.21 12.96 1.70
C TRP A 112 -7.18 12.96 0.52
N PRO A 113 -8.37 13.56 0.70
CA PRO A 113 -9.45 13.46 -0.27
C PRO A 113 -9.14 14.06 -1.66
N LYS A 114 -8.16 14.96 -1.74
CA LYS A 114 -7.73 15.58 -3.01
C LYS A 114 -6.51 14.92 -3.63
N ALA A 115 -5.82 14.04 -2.89
CA ALA A 115 -4.59 13.40 -3.36
C ALA A 115 -4.85 12.39 -4.48
N LYS A 116 -3.96 12.34 -5.44
CA LYS A 116 -3.89 11.26 -6.42
C LYS A 116 -3.33 10.02 -5.75
N LEU A 117 -3.98 8.87 -5.94
CA LEU A 117 -3.49 7.61 -5.38
C LEU A 117 -2.72 6.84 -6.43
N PHE A 118 -1.58 6.25 -6.07
CA PHE A 118 -0.78 5.52 -7.03
C PHE A 118 -0.14 4.25 -6.44
N GLY A 119 0.38 3.42 -7.32
CA GLY A 119 1.17 2.26 -6.94
C GLY A 119 1.98 1.72 -8.11
N LEU A 120 3.09 1.07 -7.79
CA LEU A 120 3.91 0.34 -8.74
C LEU A 120 3.67 -1.15 -8.55
N THR A 121 3.37 -1.88 -9.63
CA THR A 121 3.14 -3.33 -9.54
C THR A 121 3.60 -4.07 -10.79
N SER A 122 4.19 -5.25 -10.58
CA SER A 122 4.46 -6.25 -11.63
C SER A 122 3.41 -7.36 -11.66
N SER A 123 2.41 -7.31 -10.76
CA SER A 123 1.38 -8.35 -10.60
C SER A 123 0.12 -8.04 -11.40
N GLY A 124 -0.21 -8.86 -12.39
CA GLY A 124 -1.47 -8.74 -13.13
C GLY A 124 -2.72 -8.88 -12.25
N ALA A 125 -2.63 -9.62 -11.13
CA ALA A 125 -3.72 -9.68 -10.14
C ALA A 125 -3.93 -8.33 -9.45
N VAL A 126 -2.85 -7.66 -9.03
CA VAL A 126 -2.92 -6.32 -8.42
C VAL A 126 -3.38 -5.27 -9.42
N MET A 127 -2.93 -5.36 -10.69
CA MET A 127 -3.43 -4.47 -11.75
C MET A 127 -4.95 -4.57 -11.88
N ARG A 128 -5.52 -5.79 -11.91
CA ARG A 128 -6.98 -5.98 -11.97
C ARG A 128 -7.72 -5.39 -10.77
N ILE A 129 -7.17 -5.53 -9.56
CA ILE A 129 -7.75 -4.92 -8.35
C ILE A 129 -7.72 -3.40 -8.48
N ASN A 130 -6.58 -2.83 -8.84
CA ASN A 130 -6.42 -1.39 -9.01
C ASN A 130 -7.38 -0.85 -10.08
N THR A 131 -7.49 -1.51 -11.23
CA THR A 131 -8.43 -1.10 -12.31
C THR A 131 -9.88 -1.07 -11.82
N LYS A 132 -10.31 -2.04 -11.00
CA LYS A 132 -11.66 -2.04 -10.40
C LYS A 132 -11.88 -0.88 -9.44
N LEU A 133 -10.82 -0.38 -8.80
CA LEU A 133 -10.82 0.80 -7.94
C LEU A 133 -10.65 2.12 -8.73
N GLY A 134 -10.69 2.09 -10.07
CA GLY A 134 -10.59 3.27 -10.91
C GLY A 134 -9.18 3.74 -11.23
N TYR A 135 -8.15 2.98 -10.84
CA TYR A 135 -6.78 3.29 -11.28
C TYR A 135 -6.60 2.96 -12.77
N VAL A 136 -5.84 3.76 -13.47
CA VAL A 136 -5.42 3.53 -14.85
C VAL A 136 -3.91 3.36 -14.95
N PRO A 137 -3.38 2.54 -15.87
CA PRO A 137 -1.96 2.50 -16.16
C PRO A 137 -1.47 3.84 -16.71
N VAL A 138 -0.34 4.32 -16.18
CA VAL A 138 0.26 5.59 -16.60
C VAL A 138 1.78 5.48 -16.73
N PRO A 139 2.42 6.34 -17.57
CA PRO A 139 3.86 6.53 -17.55
C PRO A 139 4.34 7.00 -16.15
N PHE A 140 5.59 6.71 -15.80
CA PHE A 140 6.15 7.16 -14.51
C PHE A 140 6.22 8.68 -14.38
N ALA A 141 6.23 9.42 -15.48
CA ALA A 141 6.17 10.88 -15.47
C ALA A 141 4.85 11.44 -14.89
N GLU A 142 3.78 10.64 -14.86
CA GLU A 142 2.48 11.02 -14.27
C GLU A 142 2.40 10.71 -12.76
N LEU A 143 3.38 9.99 -12.22
CA LEU A 143 3.48 9.69 -10.80
C LEU A 143 4.18 10.83 -10.06
N THR A 144 4.25 10.72 -8.74
CA THR A 144 5.01 11.67 -7.92
C THR A 144 6.42 11.88 -8.47
N GLN A 145 6.87 13.13 -8.49
CA GLN A 145 8.24 13.50 -8.84
C GLN A 145 9.11 13.75 -7.59
N ASP A 146 8.58 13.41 -6.41
CA ASP A 146 9.29 13.53 -5.14
C ASP A 146 10.53 12.64 -5.11
N ASP A 147 11.69 13.27 -5.00
CA ASP A 147 12.98 12.56 -4.96
C ASP A 147 13.07 11.59 -3.78
N GLU A 148 12.45 11.91 -2.64
CA GLU A 148 12.45 11.03 -1.46
C GLU A 148 11.70 9.71 -1.74
N TYR A 149 10.61 9.76 -2.53
CA TYR A 149 9.95 8.54 -2.98
C TYR A 149 10.90 7.67 -3.81
N TRP A 150 11.57 8.28 -4.79
CA TRP A 150 12.43 7.55 -5.72
C TRP A 150 13.75 7.09 -5.11
N LYS A 151 14.26 7.77 -4.08
CA LYS A 151 15.40 7.28 -3.26
C LYS A 151 15.10 5.92 -2.64
N GLY A 152 13.85 5.63 -2.31
CA GLY A 152 13.42 4.33 -1.84
C GLY A 152 13.64 3.17 -2.82
N CYS A 153 13.97 3.46 -4.08
CA CYS A 153 14.36 2.44 -5.06
C CYS A 153 15.86 2.12 -5.06
N GLY A 154 16.65 2.82 -4.24
CA GLY A 154 18.08 2.61 -4.07
C GLY A 154 18.95 3.21 -5.17
N THR A 155 20.22 2.81 -5.17
CA THR A 155 21.23 3.18 -6.18
C THR A 155 21.63 1.96 -7.01
N PRO A 156 22.37 2.12 -8.12
CA PRO A 156 22.91 0.99 -8.88
C PRO A 156 23.75 0.01 -8.03
N GLU A 157 24.49 0.53 -7.04
CA GLU A 157 25.36 -0.25 -6.16
C GLU A 157 24.55 -0.91 -5.02
N GLN A 158 23.46 -0.27 -4.60
CA GLN A 158 22.60 -0.74 -3.52
C GLN A 158 21.12 -0.60 -3.91
N PRO A 159 20.58 -1.45 -4.81
CA PRO A 159 19.19 -1.39 -5.20
C PRO A 159 18.29 -1.75 -4.02
N CYS A 160 17.23 -0.99 -3.82
CA CYS A 160 16.24 -1.25 -2.76
C CYS A 160 15.36 -2.45 -3.08
N CYS A 161 15.01 -2.64 -4.36
CA CYS A 161 14.16 -3.74 -4.78
C CYS A 161 14.90 -5.07 -4.70
N ILE A 162 14.34 -6.02 -3.94
CA ILE A 162 14.89 -7.39 -3.85
C ILE A 162 14.85 -8.03 -5.25
N ASN A 163 15.97 -8.58 -5.70
CA ASN A 163 16.15 -9.22 -7.01
C ASN A 163 15.92 -8.31 -8.24
N CYS A 164 15.90 -6.98 -8.09
CA CYS A 164 15.72 -6.08 -9.22
C CYS A 164 16.47 -4.77 -9.02
N ASP A 165 17.38 -4.47 -9.95
CA ASP A 165 18.16 -3.24 -9.99
C ASP A 165 17.79 -2.31 -11.16
N VAL A 166 16.80 -2.70 -11.97
CA VAL A 166 16.51 -2.06 -13.26
C VAL A 166 16.26 -0.57 -13.11
N LEU A 167 15.43 -0.16 -12.14
CA LEU A 167 15.10 1.25 -11.97
C LEU A 167 16.34 2.08 -11.55
N ALA A 168 17.09 1.58 -10.59
CA ALA A 168 18.33 2.24 -10.11
C ALA A 168 19.38 2.34 -11.24
N ARG A 169 19.70 1.21 -11.90
CA ARG A 169 20.71 1.12 -12.97
C ARG A 169 20.36 1.96 -14.20
N THR A 170 19.08 2.14 -14.50
CA THR A 170 18.63 2.95 -15.64
C THR A 170 18.31 4.40 -15.28
N HIS A 171 18.73 4.86 -14.11
CA HIS A 171 18.48 6.23 -13.64
C HIS A 171 17.00 6.60 -13.75
N ARG A 172 16.11 5.75 -13.24
CA ARG A 172 14.64 5.88 -13.21
C ARG A 172 13.93 5.85 -14.57
N LYS A 173 14.64 5.46 -15.65
CA LYS A 173 14.05 5.41 -16.99
C LYS A 173 13.18 4.17 -17.20
N TYR A 174 13.54 3.05 -16.61
CA TYR A 174 12.84 1.77 -16.80
C TYR A 174 12.61 1.05 -15.48
N CYS A 175 11.52 0.31 -15.41
CA CYS A 175 11.19 -0.57 -14.31
C CYS A 175 10.37 -1.75 -14.84
N VAL A 176 10.42 -2.88 -14.15
CA VAL A 176 9.55 -4.05 -14.43
C VAL A 176 8.12 -3.85 -13.95
N CYS A 177 7.87 -2.83 -13.13
CA CYS A 177 6.53 -2.48 -12.66
C CYS A 177 5.79 -1.59 -13.64
N THR A 178 4.46 -1.70 -13.62
CA THR A 178 3.55 -0.73 -14.23
C THR A 178 3.15 0.30 -13.17
N GLY A 179 3.24 1.58 -13.51
CA GLY A 179 2.66 2.67 -12.73
C GLY A 179 1.14 2.66 -12.91
N MET A 180 0.39 2.76 -11.82
CA MET A 180 -1.06 2.88 -11.86
C MET A 180 -1.49 4.07 -11.01
N LEU A 181 -2.35 4.92 -11.55
CA LEU A 181 -2.79 6.19 -10.96
C LEU A 181 -4.31 6.25 -10.90
N TYR A 182 -4.84 6.68 -9.75
CA TYR A 182 -6.21 7.09 -9.54
C TYR A 182 -6.22 8.60 -9.28
N ASP A 183 -6.97 9.36 -10.11
CA ASP A 183 -7.14 10.79 -9.93
C ASP A 183 -8.57 11.08 -9.44
N PRO A 184 -8.77 11.58 -8.19
CA PRO A 184 -10.10 11.86 -7.65
C PRO A 184 -10.88 12.89 -8.46
N ALA A 185 -10.21 13.76 -9.22
CA ALA A 185 -10.88 14.73 -10.07
C ALA A 185 -11.73 14.08 -11.18
N HIS A 186 -11.39 12.86 -11.59
CA HIS A 186 -12.14 12.08 -12.57
C HIS A 186 -13.28 11.25 -11.95
N HIS A 187 -13.42 11.25 -10.62
CA HIS A 187 -14.39 10.44 -9.89
C HIS A 187 -15.19 11.23 -8.84
N PRO A 188 -15.91 12.30 -9.23
CA PRO A 188 -16.51 13.26 -8.29
C PRO A 188 -17.62 12.65 -7.41
N ASN A 189 -18.26 11.56 -7.85
CA ASN A 189 -19.38 10.91 -7.16
C ASN A 189 -19.04 9.48 -6.68
N GLU A 190 -17.76 9.17 -6.49
CA GLU A 190 -17.35 7.85 -6.10
C GLU A 190 -17.85 7.48 -4.70
N LYS A 191 -18.38 6.27 -4.58
CA LYS A 191 -18.65 5.65 -3.28
C LYS A 191 -17.43 4.89 -2.82
N LEU A 192 -17.00 5.13 -1.59
CA LEU A 192 -15.91 4.37 -1.00
C LEU A 192 -16.29 2.89 -0.86
N PRO A 193 -15.39 1.95 -1.21
CA PRO A 193 -15.71 0.53 -1.28
C PRO A 193 -15.99 -0.12 0.08
N VAL A 194 -15.47 0.46 1.16
CA VAL A 194 -15.68 -0.03 2.53
C VAL A 194 -15.94 1.13 3.50
N GLU A 195 -16.65 0.84 4.58
CA GLU A 195 -16.77 1.75 5.73
C GLU A 195 -15.66 1.42 6.73
N LEU A 196 -14.98 2.46 7.24
CA LEU A 196 -13.99 2.30 8.29
C LEU A 196 -14.64 2.45 9.68
N PRO A 197 -14.12 1.77 10.72
CA PRO A 197 -14.58 1.92 12.07
C PRO A 197 -14.50 3.37 12.57
N GLU A 198 -15.43 3.77 13.44
CA GLU A 198 -15.55 5.16 13.91
C GLU A 198 -14.31 5.65 14.66
N ASP A 199 -13.62 4.76 15.39
CA ASP A 199 -12.37 5.08 16.06
C ASP A 199 -11.24 5.43 15.07
N VAL A 200 -11.20 4.77 13.90
CA VAL A 200 -10.26 5.09 12.83
C VAL A 200 -10.62 6.44 12.21
N ILE A 201 -11.90 6.68 11.92
CA ILE A 201 -12.36 7.96 11.35
C ILE A 201 -12.02 9.12 12.29
N ARG A 202 -12.27 8.97 13.59
CA ARG A 202 -11.95 9.96 14.60
C ARG A 202 -10.45 10.25 14.66
N PHE A 203 -9.62 9.20 14.72
CA PHE A 203 -8.16 9.34 14.73
C PHE A 203 -7.65 10.13 13.51
N VAL A 204 -8.16 9.83 12.31
CA VAL A 204 -7.77 10.53 11.08
C VAL A 204 -8.14 12.00 11.15
N ARG A 205 -9.36 12.34 11.58
CA ARG A 205 -9.83 13.72 11.72
C ARG A 205 -9.02 14.52 12.76
N GLU A 206 -8.63 13.89 13.86
CA GLU A 206 -7.78 14.50 14.89
C GLU A 206 -6.37 14.77 14.36
N ALA A 207 -5.77 13.81 13.64
CA ALA A 207 -4.46 13.98 13.03
C ALA A 207 -4.45 15.13 11.98
N GLU A 208 -5.50 15.23 11.15
CA GLU A 208 -5.64 16.34 10.19
C GLU A 208 -5.72 17.71 10.86
N ARG A 209 -6.44 17.83 11.97
CA ARG A 209 -6.54 19.07 12.73
C ARG A 209 -5.20 19.48 13.36
N ALA A 210 -4.45 18.51 13.88
CA ALA A 210 -3.13 18.75 14.46
C ALA A 210 -2.09 19.23 13.43
N GLU A 211 -2.23 18.82 12.16
CA GLU A 211 -1.33 19.23 11.08
C GLU A 211 -1.67 20.60 10.48
N GLN A 212 -2.86 21.16 10.76
CA GLN A 212 -3.31 22.49 10.30
C GLN A 212 -3.00 23.62 11.29
N ASN A 213 -2.62 23.30 12.53
CA ASN A 213 -2.23 24.20 13.59
C ASN A 213 -0.70 24.30 13.73
#